data_798b64df83a434c65a4ae18e6d800689
#
_entry.id   798b64df83a434c65a4ae18e6d800689
#
_cell.length_a   1.000
_cell.length_b   1.000
_cell.length_c   1.000
_cell.angle_alpha   90.00
_cell.angle_beta   90.00
_cell.angle_gamma   90.00
#
_symmetry.space_group_name_H-M   'P 1'
#
loop_
_entity.id
_entity.type
_entity.pdbx_description
1 polymer ?
#
loop_
_entity_poly.entity_id
_entity_poly.type
_entity_poly.pdbx_seq_one_letter_code
_entity_poly.pdbx_strand_id
1 'polypeptide(L)'
;MEALAAAAEQELDSLQSRGVRMVGNAFSPIVLVKGELNDREKAGGRLLAGADGDALKAALLAMGYAPEDFCGLAAVAGPADDGSPSSVIEGAPLPSDLFREVLEALDPEAVVLLDDASVAVMQGAYAEELAGIEDFDTAMLTPGLVAHVLGRRVLALGGFEAALSDAHSKQRVWAYLKQLPPEGAPY
;
A
#
# COMPACT_ATOMS: atom_id res chain seq x y z
N MET A 1 0.91 19.86 -19.45
CA MET A 1 0.36 19.44 -18.14
C MET A 1 -0.81 18.50 -18.32
N GLU A 2 -1.87 18.88 -19.05
CA GLU A 2 -3.05 18.00 -19.30
C GLU A 2 -2.72 16.67 -19.99
N ALA A 3 -1.78 16.65 -20.93
CA ALA A 3 -1.38 15.43 -21.64
C ALA A 3 -0.67 14.40 -20.74
N LEU A 4 0.10 14.86 -19.75
CA LEU A 4 0.76 13.99 -18.78
C LEU A 4 -0.24 13.41 -17.77
N ALA A 5 -1.21 14.21 -17.33
CA ALA A 5 -2.29 13.74 -16.46
C ALA A 5 -3.15 12.68 -17.16
N ALA A 6 -3.51 12.92 -18.42
CA ALA A 6 -4.28 11.98 -19.23
C ALA A 6 -3.53 10.65 -19.46
N ALA A 7 -2.21 10.70 -19.69
CA ALA A 7 -1.39 9.50 -19.85
C ALA A 7 -1.32 8.68 -18.53
N ALA A 8 -1.18 9.35 -17.39
CA ALA A 8 -1.17 8.71 -16.08
C ALA A 8 -2.53 8.06 -15.76
N GLU A 9 -3.64 8.75 -16.04
CA GLU A 9 -4.99 8.19 -15.87
C GLU A 9 -5.19 6.94 -16.74
N GLN A 10 -4.72 6.98 -17.99
CA GLN A 10 -4.82 5.85 -18.92
C GLN A 10 -4.00 4.64 -18.46
N GLU A 11 -2.83 4.87 -17.88
CA GLU A 11 -2.00 3.82 -17.29
C GLU A 11 -2.70 3.19 -16.07
N LEU A 12 -3.26 3.99 -15.18
CA LEU A 12 -4.00 3.51 -14.01
C LEU A 12 -5.26 2.72 -14.40
N ASP A 13 -6.02 3.17 -15.41
CA ASP A 13 -7.17 2.44 -15.94
C ASP A 13 -6.75 1.08 -16.52
N SER A 14 -5.63 1.02 -17.22
CA SER A 14 -5.06 -0.22 -17.73
C SER A 14 -4.70 -1.19 -16.60
N LEU A 15 -4.11 -0.71 -15.51
CA LEU A 15 -3.78 -1.53 -14.34
C LEU A 15 -5.04 -2.06 -13.65
N GLN A 16 -6.09 -1.25 -13.51
CA GLN A 16 -7.36 -1.67 -12.93
C GLN A 16 -8.03 -2.77 -13.77
N SER A 17 -8.00 -2.67 -15.09
CA SER A 17 -8.54 -3.71 -15.99
C SER A 17 -7.78 -5.04 -15.89
N ARG A 18 -6.54 -5.00 -15.44
CA ARG A 18 -5.70 -6.19 -15.19
C ARG A 18 -5.87 -6.80 -13.79
N GLY A 19 -6.83 -6.33 -13.01
CA GLY A 19 -7.15 -6.86 -11.69
C GLY A 19 -6.54 -6.11 -10.51
N VAL A 20 -5.96 -4.94 -10.71
CA VAL A 20 -5.46 -4.09 -9.63
C VAL A 20 -6.60 -3.30 -9.00
N ARG A 21 -6.75 -3.40 -7.68
CA ARG A 21 -7.77 -2.66 -6.90
C ARG A 21 -7.11 -1.52 -6.16
N MET A 22 -7.62 -0.31 -6.39
CA MET A 22 -7.16 0.92 -5.74
C MET A 22 -8.33 1.76 -5.29
N VAL A 23 -8.10 2.60 -4.26
CA VAL A 23 -9.04 3.63 -3.80
C VAL A 23 -8.28 4.91 -3.47
N GLY A 24 -8.97 6.03 -3.53
CA GLY A 24 -8.43 7.33 -3.15
C GLY A 24 -7.62 7.99 -4.25
N ASN A 25 -6.66 8.82 -3.85
CA ASN A 25 -5.87 9.64 -4.75
C ASN A 25 -4.58 8.92 -5.18
N ALA A 26 -4.48 8.57 -6.46
CA ALA A 26 -3.30 7.92 -7.03
C ALA A 26 -2.03 8.79 -7.01
N PHE A 27 -2.18 10.09 -6.83
CA PHE A 27 -1.05 11.04 -6.70
C PHE A 27 -0.65 11.32 -5.26
N SER A 28 -1.20 10.57 -4.30
CA SER A 28 -0.82 10.67 -2.90
C SER A 28 0.66 10.33 -2.69
N PRO A 29 1.40 11.08 -1.85
CA PRO A 29 2.78 10.74 -1.52
C PRO A 29 2.89 9.47 -0.67
N ILE A 30 1.78 8.97 -0.12
CA ILE A 30 1.74 7.75 0.70
C ILE A 30 0.72 6.75 0.15
N VAL A 31 1.14 5.50 0.03
CA VAL A 31 0.29 4.38 -0.40
C VAL A 31 0.15 3.36 0.73
N LEU A 32 -1.10 2.99 1.02
CA LEU A 32 -1.46 2.01 2.04
C LEU A 32 -1.80 0.70 1.35
N VAL A 33 -1.03 -0.36 1.61
CA VAL A 33 -1.18 -1.66 0.94
C VAL A 33 -1.86 -2.65 1.88
N LYS A 34 -2.99 -3.20 1.46
CA LYS A 34 -3.77 -4.20 2.19
C LYS A 34 -3.83 -5.51 1.41
N GLY A 35 -3.44 -6.61 2.04
CA GLY A 35 -3.48 -7.95 1.44
C GLY A 35 -4.53 -8.87 2.05
N GLU A 36 -4.86 -8.68 3.32
CA GLU A 36 -5.89 -9.45 4.03
C GLU A 36 -7.23 -8.70 3.98
N LEU A 37 -8.03 -8.97 2.94
CA LEU A 37 -9.31 -8.31 2.75
C LEU A 37 -10.37 -8.86 3.71
N ASN A 38 -11.23 -7.97 4.22
CA ASN A 38 -12.40 -8.38 4.99
C ASN A 38 -13.53 -8.88 4.06
N ASP A 39 -14.60 -9.42 4.65
CA ASP A 39 -15.69 -10.04 3.88
C ASP A 39 -16.39 -9.06 2.92
N ARG A 40 -16.52 -7.78 3.30
CA ARG A 40 -17.11 -6.75 2.44
C ARG A 40 -16.23 -6.46 1.23
N GLU A 41 -14.93 -6.36 1.45
CA GLU A 41 -13.94 -6.13 0.39
C GLU A 41 -13.84 -7.34 -0.55
N LYS A 42 -13.88 -8.57 -0.03
CA LYS A 42 -13.94 -9.80 -0.83
C LYS A 42 -15.20 -9.87 -1.68
N ALA A 43 -16.32 -9.37 -1.17
CA ALA A 43 -17.60 -9.31 -1.89
C ALA A 43 -17.68 -8.17 -2.93
N GLY A 44 -16.58 -7.44 -3.17
CA GLY A 44 -16.53 -6.34 -4.14
C GLY A 44 -16.76 -4.96 -3.52
N GLY A 45 -16.86 -4.84 -2.20
CA GLY A 45 -16.98 -3.56 -1.51
C GLY A 45 -15.70 -2.72 -1.64
N ARG A 46 -15.84 -1.43 -1.39
CA ARG A 46 -14.72 -0.49 -1.49
C ARG A 46 -13.63 -0.83 -0.49
N LEU A 47 -12.39 -0.85 -0.96
CA LEU A 47 -11.19 -1.07 -0.15
C LEU A 47 -11.07 0.02 0.93
N LEU A 48 -10.70 -0.35 2.15
CA LEU A 48 -10.49 0.59 3.28
C LEU A 48 -11.70 1.49 3.58
N ALA A 49 -12.91 1.00 3.39
CA ALA A 49 -14.14 1.75 3.66
C ALA A 49 -14.65 1.61 5.10
N GLY A 50 -14.03 0.76 5.91
CA GLY A 50 -14.42 0.49 7.30
C GLY A 50 -13.58 1.23 8.34
N ALA A 51 -13.55 0.69 9.55
CA ALA A 51 -12.82 1.25 10.69
C ALA A 51 -11.31 1.38 10.46
N ASP A 52 -10.72 0.48 9.68
CA ASP A 52 -9.31 0.53 9.29
C ASP A 52 -9.00 1.77 8.43
N GLY A 53 -9.79 2.04 7.41
CA GLY A 53 -9.64 3.24 6.58
C GLY A 53 -9.86 4.53 7.36
N ASP A 54 -10.86 4.57 8.22
CA ASP A 54 -11.14 5.75 9.07
C ASP A 54 -9.98 6.04 10.03
N ALA A 55 -9.44 4.99 10.67
CA ALA A 55 -8.29 5.12 11.56
C ALA A 55 -7.02 5.57 10.83
N LEU A 56 -6.77 5.06 9.63
CA LEU A 56 -5.64 5.45 8.81
C LEU A 56 -5.74 6.91 8.34
N LYS A 57 -6.91 7.35 7.89
CA LYS A 57 -7.14 8.75 7.52
C LYS A 57 -6.90 9.69 8.69
N ALA A 58 -7.41 9.36 9.86
CA ALA A 58 -7.19 10.14 11.08
C ALA A 58 -5.70 10.21 11.45
N ALA A 59 -4.99 9.07 11.34
CA ALA A 59 -3.56 9.01 11.61
C ALA A 59 -2.74 9.84 10.63
N LEU A 60 -3.03 9.77 9.34
CA LEU A 60 -2.35 10.54 8.30
C LEU A 60 -2.54 12.04 8.50
N LEU A 61 -3.75 12.49 8.79
CA LEU A 61 -4.03 13.89 9.13
C LEU A 61 -3.24 14.35 10.35
N ALA A 62 -3.19 13.53 11.39
CA ALA A 62 -2.43 13.84 12.62
C ALA A 62 -0.92 13.92 12.38
N MET A 63 -0.40 13.23 11.36
CA MET A 63 1.01 13.29 10.96
C MET A 63 1.35 14.46 10.03
N GLY A 64 0.34 15.18 9.53
CA GLY A 64 0.53 16.34 8.68
C GLY A 64 0.31 16.11 7.19
N TYR A 65 -0.20 14.94 6.79
CA TYR A 65 -0.64 14.71 5.41
C TYR A 65 -1.91 15.50 5.12
N ALA A 66 -2.08 15.94 3.87
CA ALA A 66 -3.29 16.60 3.44
C ALA A 66 -4.50 15.62 3.42
N PRO A 67 -5.74 16.08 3.57
CA PRO A 67 -6.92 15.20 3.55
C PRO A 67 -7.06 14.38 2.27
N GLU A 68 -6.57 14.89 1.14
CA GLU A 68 -6.53 14.20 -0.15
C GLU A 68 -5.40 13.18 -0.29
N ASP A 69 -4.42 13.17 0.62
CA ASP A 69 -3.29 12.26 0.61
C ASP A 69 -3.66 10.90 1.22
N PHE A 70 -4.57 10.21 0.54
CA PHE A 70 -4.99 8.86 0.90
C PHE A 70 -5.09 8.01 -0.37
N CYS A 71 -4.22 7.03 -0.49
CA CYS A 71 -4.26 6.02 -1.55
C CYS A 71 -4.18 4.63 -0.94
N GLY A 72 -5.17 3.81 -1.21
CA GLY A 72 -5.20 2.40 -0.82
C GLY A 72 -4.99 1.49 -2.03
N LEU A 73 -4.17 0.48 -1.88
CA LEU A 73 -3.84 -0.53 -2.88
C LEU A 73 -4.04 -1.92 -2.30
N ALA A 74 -4.77 -2.78 -3.00
CA ALA A 74 -4.87 -4.19 -2.62
C ALA A 74 -3.65 -4.97 -3.13
N ALA A 75 -3.06 -5.80 -2.27
CA ALA A 75 -2.00 -6.74 -2.64
C ALA A 75 -2.54 -8.04 -3.25
N VAL A 76 -3.86 -8.19 -3.34
CA VAL A 76 -4.54 -9.31 -3.98
C VAL A 76 -5.32 -8.84 -5.20
N ALA A 77 -5.44 -9.71 -6.18
CA ALA A 77 -6.10 -9.40 -7.44
C ALA A 77 -7.62 -9.29 -7.27
N GLY A 78 -8.20 -8.27 -7.92
CA GLY A 78 -9.63 -8.18 -8.18
C GLY A 78 -10.01 -8.82 -9.52
N PRO A 79 -11.27 -8.61 -9.95
CA PRO A 79 -11.69 -9.04 -11.29
C PRO A 79 -10.88 -8.33 -12.36
N ALA A 80 -10.46 -9.09 -13.37
CA ALA A 80 -9.77 -8.56 -14.55
C ALA A 80 -10.71 -8.61 -15.76
N ASP A 81 -10.77 -7.54 -16.54
CA ASP A 81 -11.63 -7.43 -17.70
C ASP A 81 -10.92 -6.92 -18.97
N ASP A 82 -9.59 -7.10 -19.05
CA ASP A 82 -8.78 -6.70 -20.19
C ASP A 82 -8.96 -7.56 -21.46
N GLY A 83 -9.85 -8.55 -21.39
CA GLY A 83 -10.16 -9.44 -22.52
C GLY A 83 -9.07 -10.45 -22.82
N SER A 84 -7.95 -10.46 -22.11
CA SER A 84 -6.91 -11.47 -22.19
C SER A 84 -7.22 -12.66 -21.28
N PRO A 85 -6.71 -13.88 -21.57
CA PRO A 85 -6.70 -14.95 -20.59
C PRO A 85 -5.83 -14.47 -19.41
N SER A 86 -6.49 -13.93 -18.40
CA SER A 86 -5.87 -13.28 -17.25
C SER A 86 -4.86 -14.21 -16.60
N SER A 87 -3.63 -13.74 -16.48
CA SER A 87 -2.61 -14.38 -15.65
C SER A 87 -2.89 -14.17 -14.15
N VAL A 88 -3.91 -13.38 -13.83
CA VAL A 88 -4.29 -12.99 -12.49
C VAL A 88 -5.51 -13.78 -12.05
N ILE A 89 -5.42 -14.41 -10.89
CA ILE A 89 -6.55 -15.12 -10.27
C ILE A 89 -7.15 -14.21 -9.21
N GLU A 90 -8.44 -13.89 -9.32
CA GLU A 90 -9.15 -13.07 -8.35
C GLU A 90 -8.98 -13.62 -6.92
N GLY A 91 -8.60 -12.77 -5.99
CA GLY A 91 -8.35 -13.12 -4.59
C GLY A 91 -6.96 -13.69 -4.30
N ALA A 92 -6.18 -14.04 -5.32
CA ALA A 92 -4.79 -14.47 -5.15
C ALA A 92 -3.86 -13.26 -5.00
N PRO A 93 -2.67 -13.44 -4.40
CA PRO A 93 -1.66 -12.37 -4.36
C PRO A 93 -1.35 -11.84 -5.75
N LEU A 94 -1.18 -10.53 -5.89
CA LEU A 94 -0.73 -9.94 -7.14
C LEU A 94 0.61 -10.52 -7.55
N PRO A 95 0.82 -10.83 -8.85
CA PRO A 95 2.12 -11.19 -9.36
C PRO A 95 3.16 -10.10 -9.05
N SER A 96 4.38 -10.50 -8.74
CA SER A 96 5.46 -9.59 -8.33
C SER A 96 5.73 -8.49 -9.35
N ASP A 97 5.73 -8.82 -10.64
CA ASP A 97 5.94 -7.88 -11.74
C ASP A 97 4.80 -6.87 -11.85
N LEU A 98 3.54 -7.30 -11.68
CA LEU A 98 2.38 -6.42 -11.71
C LEU A 98 2.35 -5.49 -10.49
N PHE A 99 2.62 -6.00 -9.28
CA PHE A 99 2.69 -5.17 -8.07
C PHE A 99 3.79 -4.11 -8.19
N ARG A 100 4.95 -4.48 -8.69
CA ARG A 100 6.06 -3.55 -8.95
C ARG A 100 5.66 -2.48 -9.97
N GLU A 101 5.05 -2.88 -11.08
CA GLU A 101 4.55 -1.95 -12.10
C GLU A 101 3.58 -0.91 -11.52
N VAL A 102 2.64 -1.36 -10.69
CA VAL A 102 1.68 -0.46 -10.00
C VAL A 102 2.40 0.52 -9.08
N LEU A 103 3.30 0.03 -8.24
CA LEU A 103 4.00 0.87 -7.27
C LEU A 103 4.93 1.89 -7.96
N GLU A 104 5.58 1.48 -9.05
CA GLU A 104 6.38 2.39 -9.88
C GLU A 104 5.50 3.46 -10.58
N ALA A 105 4.30 3.08 -11.04
CA ALA A 105 3.35 4.02 -11.65
C ALA A 105 2.79 5.03 -10.63
N LEU A 106 2.50 4.60 -9.40
CA LEU A 106 2.05 5.48 -8.32
C LEU A 106 3.18 6.36 -7.78
N ASP A 107 4.41 5.89 -7.83
CA ASP A 107 5.63 6.57 -7.37
C ASP A 107 5.52 7.30 -6.02
N PRO A 108 5.08 6.61 -4.94
CA PRO A 108 4.92 7.24 -3.64
C PRO A 108 6.27 7.46 -2.94
N GLU A 109 6.33 8.43 -2.04
CA GLU A 109 7.46 8.66 -1.14
C GLU A 109 7.49 7.64 0.01
N ALA A 110 6.31 7.16 0.42
CA ALA A 110 6.15 6.20 1.50
C ALA A 110 5.12 5.11 1.17
N VAL A 111 5.42 3.91 1.61
CA VAL A 111 4.55 2.72 1.47
C VAL A 111 4.33 2.12 2.85
N VAL A 112 3.06 1.94 3.21
CA VAL A 112 2.67 1.28 4.46
C VAL A 112 2.04 -0.07 4.14
N LEU A 113 2.63 -1.13 4.68
CA LEU A 113 2.16 -2.51 4.52
C LEU A 113 1.32 -2.87 5.74
N LEU A 114 0.02 -3.06 5.55
CA LEU A 114 -0.95 -3.18 6.65
C LEU A 114 -0.99 -4.56 7.30
N ASP A 115 -0.54 -5.59 6.60
CA ASP A 115 -0.64 -6.98 7.02
C ASP A 115 0.47 -7.86 6.42
N ASP A 116 0.54 -9.11 6.85
CA ASP A 116 1.57 -10.05 6.39
C ASP A 116 1.45 -10.41 4.91
N ALA A 117 0.23 -10.43 4.37
CA ALA A 117 0.01 -10.71 2.95
C ALA A 117 0.58 -9.59 2.06
N SER A 118 0.42 -8.32 2.45
CA SER A 118 1.03 -7.19 1.75
C SER A 118 2.56 -7.21 1.85
N VAL A 119 3.11 -7.60 3.00
CA VAL A 119 4.55 -7.78 3.19
C VAL A 119 5.10 -8.84 2.23
N ALA A 120 4.44 -9.99 2.12
CA ALA A 120 4.87 -11.07 1.22
C ALA A 120 4.92 -10.64 -0.25
N VAL A 121 3.92 -9.90 -0.71
CA VAL A 121 3.89 -9.36 -2.08
C VAL A 121 5.01 -8.34 -2.31
N MET A 122 5.25 -7.45 -1.35
CA MET A 122 6.35 -6.48 -1.41
C MET A 122 7.71 -7.18 -1.45
N GLN A 123 7.94 -8.17 -0.62
CA GLN A 123 9.17 -8.96 -0.61
C GLN A 123 9.43 -9.66 -1.94
N GLY A 124 8.40 -10.21 -2.57
CA GLY A 124 8.52 -10.83 -3.88
C GLY A 124 8.86 -9.83 -4.99
N ALA A 125 8.21 -8.67 -4.98
CA ALA A 125 8.38 -7.64 -6.01
C ALA A 125 9.74 -6.93 -5.94
N TYR A 126 10.31 -6.77 -4.75
CA TYR A 126 11.55 -6.03 -4.51
C TYR A 126 12.62 -6.87 -3.81
N ALA A 127 12.67 -8.15 -4.12
CA ALA A 127 13.58 -9.10 -3.48
C ALA A 127 15.07 -8.72 -3.61
N GLU A 128 15.48 -8.23 -4.76
CA GLU A 128 16.87 -7.82 -5.02
C GLU A 128 17.24 -6.58 -4.22
N GLU A 129 16.38 -5.57 -4.21
CA GLU A 129 16.59 -4.33 -3.49
C GLU A 129 16.61 -4.56 -1.98
N LEU A 130 15.72 -5.40 -1.47
CA LEU A 130 15.69 -5.75 -0.05
C LEU A 130 16.93 -6.57 0.37
N ALA A 131 17.41 -7.46 -0.49
CA ALA A 131 18.63 -8.24 -0.22
C ALA A 131 19.89 -7.37 -0.11
N GLY A 132 19.87 -6.16 -0.66
CA GLY A 132 20.97 -5.19 -0.53
C GLY A 132 20.99 -4.43 0.78
N ILE A 133 19.99 -4.56 1.64
CA ILE A 133 19.93 -3.90 2.95
C ILE A 133 20.79 -4.69 3.96
N GLU A 134 21.72 -4.01 4.63
CA GLU A 134 22.66 -4.66 5.55
C GLU A 134 22.00 -5.23 6.81
N ASP A 135 21.05 -4.47 7.39
CA ASP A 135 20.32 -4.93 8.57
C ASP A 135 19.28 -5.98 8.17
N PHE A 136 19.44 -7.19 8.69
CA PHE A 136 18.60 -8.34 8.35
C PHE A 136 17.11 -8.11 8.67
N ASP A 137 16.79 -7.57 9.84
CA ASP A 137 15.42 -7.35 10.26
C ASP A 137 14.73 -6.28 9.40
N THR A 138 15.45 -5.24 9.01
CA THR A 138 14.98 -4.23 8.07
C THR A 138 14.77 -4.81 6.67
N ALA A 139 15.70 -5.63 6.19
CA ALA A 139 15.59 -6.33 4.90
C ALA A 139 14.39 -7.28 4.86
N MET A 140 14.02 -7.87 5.98
CA MET A 140 12.86 -8.75 6.12
C MET A 140 11.54 -8.01 6.30
N LEU A 141 11.54 -6.68 6.30
CA LEU A 141 10.36 -5.84 6.55
C LEU A 141 9.69 -6.16 7.89
N THR A 142 10.49 -6.38 8.93
CA THR A 142 9.99 -6.59 10.28
C THR A 142 9.13 -5.40 10.72
N PRO A 143 7.94 -5.62 11.31
CA PRO A 143 7.06 -4.53 11.71
C PRO A 143 7.75 -3.47 12.56
N GLY A 144 7.52 -2.21 12.25
CA GLY A 144 8.07 -1.06 12.97
C GLY A 144 9.44 -0.57 12.49
N LEU A 145 10.08 -1.27 11.56
CA LEU A 145 11.35 -0.84 10.96
C LEU A 145 11.10 -0.22 9.58
N VAL A 146 11.67 0.96 9.34
CA VAL A 146 11.58 1.64 8.06
C VAL A 146 12.70 1.17 7.14
N ALA A 147 12.33 0.52 6.04
CA ALA A 147 13.25 0.16 4.96
C ALA A 147 13.23 1.24 3.87
N HIS A 148 14.35 1.41 3.19
CA HIS A 148 14.45 2.27 2.01
C HIS A 148 14.59 1.40 0.75
N VAL A 149 13.60 1.49 -0.12
CA VAL A 149 13.53 0.72 -1.37
C VAL A 149 13.39 1.70 -2.54
N LEU A 150 14.44 1.82 -3.34
CA LEU A 150 14.49 2.76 -4.48
C LEU A 150 14.08 4.19 -4.11
N GLY A 151 14.56 4.67 -2.95
CA GLY A 151 14.27 6.00 -2.43
C GLY A 151 12.93 6.13 -1.68
N ARG A 152 12.10 5.09 -1.65
CA ARG A 152 10.83 5.06 -0.92
C ARG A 152 11.03 4.53 0.49
N ARG A 153 10.35 5.14 1.45
CA ARG A 153 10.28 4.62 2.82
C ARG A 153 9.19 3.53 2.87
N VAL A 154 9.53 2.34 3.33
CA VAL A 154 8.61 1.20 3.43
C VAL A 154 8.50 0.77 4.87
N LEU A 155 7.28 0.69 5.40
CA LEU A 155 6.98 0.35 6.79
C LEU A 155 5.89 -0.73 6.84
N ALA A 156 6.17 -1.83 7.53
CA ALA A 156 5.17 -2.84 7.86
C ALA A 156 4.59 -2.60 9.26
N LEU A 157 3.27 -2.80 9.41
CA LEU A 157 2.56 -2.58 10.68
C LEU A 157 2.26 -3.87 11.46
N GLY A 158 2.29 -5.03 10.80
CA GLY A 158 2.10 -6.31 11.45
C GLY A 158 0.65 -6.63 11.86
N GLY A 159 -0.32 -6.39 10.98
CA GLY A 159 -1.73 -6.69 11.23
C GLY A 159 -2.51 -5.51 11.79
N PHE A 160 -2.72 -4.50 10.95
CA PHE A 160 -3.34 -3.24 11.33
C PHE A 160 -4.80 -3.38 11.76
N GLU A 161 -5.62 -4.11 10.98
CA GLU A 161 -7.06 -4.26 11.28
C GLU A 161 -7.29 -4.96 12.63
N ALA A 162 -6.53 -6.02 12.91
CA ALA A 162 -6.59 -6.72 14.19
C ALA A 162 -6.13 -5.84 15.37
N ALA A 163 -5.16 -4.95 15.15
CA ALA A 163 -4.65 -4.04 16.16
C ALA A 163 -5.68 -3.02 16.64
N LEU A 164 -6.72 -2.74 15.85
CA LEU A 164 -7.76 -1.76 16.20
C LEU A 164 -8.63 -2.18 17.38
N SER A 165 -8.68 -3.47 17.70
CA SER A 165 -9.47 -3.99 18.82
C SER A 165 -8.74 -3.97 20.17
N ASP A 166 -7.44 -3.62 20.19
CA ASP A 166 -6.61 -3.61 21.39
C ASP A 166 -5.87 -2.27 21.55
N ALA A 167 -6.07 -1.59 22.68
CA ALA A 167 -5.50 -0.27 22.92
C ALA A 167 -3.96 -0.24 22.89
N HIS A 168 -3.32 -1.30 23.41
CA HIS A 168 -1.85 -1.40 23.41
C HIS A 168 -1.30 -1.58 22.00
N SER A 169 -1.94 -2.44 21.20
CA SER A 169 -1.58 -2.64 19.79
C SER A 169 -1.82 -1.39 18.95
N LYS A 170 -2.89 -0.63 19.19
CA LYS A 170 -3.11 0.67 18.56
C LYS A 170 -1.96 1.66 18.83
N GLN A 171 -1.53 1.75 20.08
CA GLN A 171 -0.44 2.65 20.46
C GLN A 171 0.87 2.27 19.78
N ARG A 172 1.16 0.97 19.69
CA ARG A 172 2.35 0.45 18.99
C ARG A 172 2.32 0.79 17.51
N VAL A 173 1.21 0.53 16.84
CA VAL A 173 1.04 0.85 15.42
C VAL A 173 1.14 2.35 15.16
N TRP A 174 0.55 3.16 16.03
CA TRP A 174 0.68 4.62 15.97
C TRP A 174 2.14 5.06 16.10
N ALA A 175 2.90 4.46 17.02
CA ALA A 175 4.32 4.74 17.17
C ALA A 175 5.11 4.39 15.90
N TYR A 176 4.74 3.31 15.20
CA TYR A 176 5.34 2.95 13.93
C TYR A 176 5.05 3.96 12.83
N LEU A 177 3.78 4.35 12.67
CA LEU A 177 3.35 5.31 11.65
C LEU A 177 4.01 6.69 11.81
N LYS A 178 4.24 7.16 13.02
CA LYS A 178 4.91 8.45 13.27
C LYS A 178 6.32 8.56 12.70
N GLN A 179 6.93 7.46 12.29
CA GLN A 179 8.23 7.46 11.60
C GLN A 179 8.14 7.93 10.15
N LEU A 180 6.94 8.09 9.59
CA LEU A 180 6.69 8.45 8.19
C LEU A 180 5.99 9.81 8.04
N PRO A 181 6.51 10.91 8.62
CA PRO A 181 5.92 12.22 8.34
C PRO A 181 6.10 12.57 6.85
N PRO A 182 5.26 13.48 6.29
CA PRO A 182 5.45 13.96 4.93
C PRO A 182 6.85 14.52 4.73
N GLU A 183 7.48 14.26 3.59
CA GLU A 183 8.76 14.86 3.25
C GLU A 183 8.60 16.38 3.09
N GLY A 184 9.54 17.14 3.67
CA GLY A 184 9.48 18.60 3.66
C GLY A 184 8.53 19.21 4.71
N ALA A 185 7.93 18.43 5.61
CA ALA A 185 7.22 18.99 6.75
C ALA A 185 8.20 19.74 7.66
N PRO A 186 7.86 20.97 8.10
CA PRO A 186 8.71 21.68 9.04
C PRO A 186 8.75 20.93 10.38
N TYR A 187 9.94 20.81 10.95
CA TYR A 187 10.17 20.20 12.26
C TYR A 187 9.52 21.00 13.38
#